data_4224de694d09b67a152cddc551a361e3
#
_entry.id   4224de694d09b67a152cddc551a361e3
#
_cell.length_a   1.000
_cell.length_b   1.000
_cell.length_c   1.000
_cell.angle_alpha   90.00
_cell.angle_beta   90.00
_cell.angle_gamma   90.00
#
_symmetry.space_group_name_H-M   'P 1'
#
loop_
_entity.id
_entity.type
_entity.pdbx_description
1 polymer ?
#
loop_
_entity_poly.entity_id
_entity_poly.type
_entity_poly.pdbx_seq_one_letter_code
_entity_poly.pdbx_strand_id
1 'polypeptide(L)'
;FRGLAQELKKPLLEEHLLNNIFFDTCVYHQPGIDLLNTVIPVKNVLFASEMIGAVRGIDPQTGFYYDDTKRYVEACPQLDDADRAQIFEGNTRRVFSRLDARLVARGV
;
A
#
# COMPACT_ATOMS: atom_id res chain seq x y z
N PHE A 1 0.72 -14.04 -19.42
CA PHE A 1 -0.42 -14.27 -18.49
C PHE A 1 -1.75 -13.86 -19.10
N ARG A 2 -1.88 -12.63 -19.68
CA ARG A 2 -3.12 -12.19 -20.34
C ARG A 2 -3.59 -13.14 -21.42
N GLY A 3 -2.69 -13.58 -22.32
CA GLY A 3 -3.03 -14.54 -23.38
C GLY A 3 -3.53 -15.87 -22.84
N LEU A 4 -2.91 -16.40 -21.80
CA LEU A 4 -3.34 -17.65 -21.19
C LEU A 4 -4.70 -17.53 -20.49
N ALA A 5 -4.94 -16.43 -19.78
CA ALA A 5 -6.23 -16.18 -19.13
C ALA A 5 -7.35 -16.08 -20.18
N GLN A 6 -7.10 -15.40 -21.29
CA GLN A 6 -8.04 -15.28 -22.40
C GLN A 6 -8.33 -16.65 -23.04
N GLU A 7 -7.30 -17.45 -23.31
CA GLU A 7 -7.43 -18.80 -23.88
C GLU A 7 -8.22 -19.73 -22.97
N LEU A 8 -8.00 -19.66 -21.65
CA LEU A 8 -8.70 -20.46 -20.66
C LEU A 8 -10.07 -19.89 -20.26
N LYS A 9 -10.52 -18.78 -20.87
CA LYS A 9 -11.75 -18.05 -20.51
C LYS A 9 -11.84 -17.74 -19.01
N LYS A 10 -10.72 -17.41 -18.40
CA LYS A 10 -10.62 -16.99 -16.99
C LYS A 10 -10.63 -15.46 -16.92
N PRO A 11 -11.07 -14.89 -15.81
CA PRO A 11 -10.92 -13.46 -15.57
C PRO A 11 -9.46 -13.02 -15.74
N LEU A 12 -9.25 -11.80 -16.19
CA LEU A 12 -7.91 -11.24 -16.30
C LEU A 12 -7.21 -11.30 -14.94
N LEU A 13 -5.90 -11.50 -14.95
CA LEU A 13 -5.11 -11.58 -13.73
C LEU A 13 -5.31 -10.34 -12.85
N GLU A 14 -5.40 -9.17 -13.49
CA GLU A 14 -5.66 -7.92 -12.79
C GLU A 14 -7.00 -7.95 -12.02
N GLU A 15 -8.06 -8.48 -12.61
CA GLU A 15 -9.36 -8.59 -11.93
C GLU A 15 -9.31 -9.55 -10.74
N HIS A 16 -8.62 -10.67 -10.88
CA HIS A 16 -8.43 -11.63 -9.80
C HIS A 16 -7.58 -11.05 -8.65
N LEU A 17 -6.43 -10.48 -8.98
CA LEU A 17 -5.52 -9.91 -7.99
C LEU A 17 -6.16 -8.74 -7.25
N LEU A 18 -6.78 -7.82 -7.99
CA LEU A 18 -7.30 -6.57 -7.43
C LEU A 18 -8.60 -6.74 -6.63
N ASN A 19 -9.25 -7.90 -6.70
CA ASN A 19 -10.41 -8.17 -5.86
C ASN A 19 -10.05 -8.72 -4.47
N ASN A 20 -8.93 -9.46 -4.35
CA ASN A 20 -8.61 -10.22 -3.14
C ASN A 20 -7.19 -10.04 -2.63
N ILE A 21 -6.31 -9.38 -3.39
CA ILE A 21 -4.91 -9.18 -3.01
C ILE A 21 -4.66 -7.71 -2.73
N PHE A 22 -3.98 -7.46 -1.62
CA PHE A 22 -3.55 -6.14 -1.19
C PHE A 22 -2.03 -6.10 -1.14
N PHE A 23 -1.49 -4.94 -1.39
CA PHE A 23 -0.05 -4.67 -1.40
C PHE A 23 0.25 -3.68 -0.30
N ASP A 24 1.37 -3.82 0.36
CA ASP A 24 1.78 -2.88 1.39
C ASP A 24 2.90 -1.94 0.91
N THR A 25 3.14 -0.90 1.70
CA THR A 25 4.15 0.12 1.41
C THR A 25 5.53 -0.20 1.99
N CYS A 26 5.83 -1.45 2.34
CA CYS A 26 7.14 -1.88 2.83
C CYS A 26 8.21 -1.85 1.72
N VAL A 27 8.33 -0.71 1.05
CA VAL A 27 9.31 -0.45 0.00
C VAL A 27 10.14 0.76 0.42
N TYR A 28 11.42 0.54 0.72
CA TYR A 28 12.32 1.57 1.28
C TYR A 28 13.03 2.39 0.18
N HIS A 29 12.29 2.78 -0.85
CA HIS A 29 12.85 3.42 -2.02
C HIS A 29 11.78 4.23 -2.75
N GLN A 30 11.98 5.54 -2.91
CA GLN A 30 10.98 6.40 -3.54
C GLN A 30 10.51 5.93 -4.92
N PRO A 31 11.40 5.59 -5.87
CA PRO A 31 10.95 5.08 -7.18
C PRO A 31 10.14 3.79 -7.09
N GLY A 32 10.38 2.96 -6.08
CA GLY A 32 9.59 1.75 -5.84
C GLY A 32 8.17 2.07 -5.37
N ILE A 33 7.99 3.02 -4.47
CA ILE A 33 6.68 3.51 -4.03
C ILE A 33 5.94 4.19 -5.19
N ASP A 34 6.62 4.99 -6.00
CA ASP A 34 6.03 5.66 -7.17
C ASP A 34 5.55 4.62 -8.19
N LEU A 35 6.36 3.58 -8.45
CA LEU A 35 5.96 2.48 -9.34
C LEU A 35 4.78 1.69 -8.78
N LEU A 36 4.80 1.36 -7.48
CA LEU A 36 3.69 0.68 -6.82
C LEU A 36 2.37 1.42 -7.05
N ASN A 37 2.34 2.72 -6.79
CA ASN A 37 1.15 3.55 -6.94
C ASN A 37 0.79 3.88 -8.41
N THR A 38 1.70 3.66 -9.34
CA THR A 38 1.41 3.74 -10.77
C THR A 38 0.71 2.48 -11.29
N VAL A 39 1.08 1.31 -10.74
CA VAL A 39 0.63 0.00 -11.25
C VAL A 39 -0.57 -0.53 -10.46
N ILE A 40 -0.57 -0.33 -9.14
CA ILE A 40 -1.61 -0.87 -8.25
C ILE A 40 -2.61 0.22 -7.90
N PRO A 41 -3.92 -0.03 -8.06
CA PRO A 41 -4.95 0.92 -7.65
C PRO A 41 -4.85 1.25 -6.15
N VAL A 42 -5.04 2.50 -5.80
CA VAL A 42 -4.96 3.00 -4.41
C VAL A 42 -5.76 2.15 -3.43
N LYS A 43 -6.96 1.71 -3.80
CA LYS A 43 -7.81 0.85 -2.97
C LYS A 43 -7.19 -0.49 -2.56
N ASN A 44 -6.13 -0.92 -3.23
CA ASN A 44 -5.42 -2.17 -2.96
C ASN A 44 -4.08 -1.96 -2.26
N VAL A 45 -3.73 -0.72 -1.91
CA VAL A 45 -2.50 -0.40 -1.21
C VAL A 45 -2.79 -0.14 0.27
N LEU A 46 -2.05 -0.80 1.16
CA LEU A 46 -2.13 -0.65 2.61
C LEU A 46 -0.84 -0.02 3.12
N PHE A 47 -0.94 0.86 4.09
CA PHE A 47 0.24 1.41 4.74
C PHE A 47 0.90 0.38 5.65
N ALA A 48 2.20 0.20 5.49
CA ALA A 48 3.05 -0.55 6.41
C ALA A 48 4.49 -0.04 6.33
N SER A 49 5.23 -0.17 7.43
CA SER A 49 6.63 0.23 7.54
C SER A 49 7.56 -0.93 7.93
N GLU A 50 7.00 -2.04 8.39
CA GLU A 50 7.76 -3.20 8.88
C GLU A 50 8.78 -2.85 9.98
N MET A 51 8.49 -1.83 10.74
CA MET A 51 9.40 -1.17 11.71
C MET A 51 10.11 -2.14 12.67
N ILE A 52 9.51 -3.28 13.00
CA ILE A 52 10.07 -4.26 13.93
C ILE A 52 11.06 -5.21 13.24
N GLY A 53 10.81 -5.55 11.98
CA GLY A 53 11.60 -6.52 11.21
C GLY A 53 12.60 -5.93 10.23
N ALA A 54 12.47 -4.65 9.93
CA ALA A 54 13.22 -3.97 8.89
C ALA A 54 14.61 -3.51 9.33
N VAL A 55 15.32 -2.95 8.37
CA VAL A 55 16.63 -2.33 8.56
C VAL A 55 16.50 -1.10 9.48
N ARG A 56 16.87 -1.26 10.72
CA ARG A 56 16.95 -0.17 11.70
C ARG A 56 18.22 0.65 11.45
N GLY A 57 18.13 1.63 10.61
CA GLY A 57 19.27 2.49 10.33
C GLY A 57 18.82 3.83 9.78
N ILE A 58 19.68 4.82 9.91
CA ILE A 58 19.50 6.13 9.31
C ILE A 58 20.23 6.11 7.98
N ASP A 59 19.55 6.47 6.92
CA ASP A 59 20.16 6.69 5.62
C ASP A 59 21.06 7.92 5.68
N PRO A 60 22.36 7.78 5.48
CA PRO A 60 23.30 8.90 5.57
C PRO A 60 23.09 9.96 4.48
N GLN A 61 22.39 9.62 3.40
CA GLN A 61 22.09 10.57 2.32
C GLN A 61 20.91 11.47 2.65
N THR A 62 19.91 10.94 3.36
CA THR A 62 18.66 11.66 3.65
C THR A 62 18.51 12.09 5.10
N GLY A 63 19.21 11.45 6.03
CA GLY A 63 19.10 11.68 7.48
C GLY A 63 17.84 11.08 8.11
N PHE A 64 17.03 10.31 7.34
CA PHE A 64 15.82 9.65 7.83
C PHE A 64 16.06 8.15 8.03
N TYR A 65 15.20 7.52 8.83
CA TYR A 65 15.21 6.06 8.95
C TYR A 65 14.82 5.41 7.62
N TYR A 66 15.46 4.28 7.28
CA TYR A 66 15.13 3.53 6.07
C TYR A 66 13.68 3.02 6.05
N ASP A 67 13.14 2.68 7.21
CA ASP A 67 11.78 2.18 7.39
C ASP A 67 10.72 3.30 7.55
N ASP A 68 11.09 4.56 7.37
CA ASP A 68 10.15 5.68 7.29
C ASP A 68 9.44 5.71 5.92
N THR A 69 8.62 4.70 5.68
CA THR A 69 7.88 4.56 4.42
C THR A 69 6.77 5.60 4.28
N LYS A 70 6.32 6.20 5.39
CA LYS A 70 5.33 7.28 5.37
C LYS A 70 5.80 8.43 4.49
N ARG A 71 7.03 8.85 4.65
CA ARG A 71 7.69 9.90 3.86
C ARG A 71 7.61 9.66 2.36
N TYR A 72 7.82 8.41 1.93
CA TYR A 72 7.75 8.05 0.51
C TYR A 72 6.34 8.12 -0.04
N VAL A 73 5.34 7.71 0.73
CA VAL A 73 3.93 7.83 0.35
C VAL A 73 3.51 9.31 0.27
N GLU A 74 3.93 10.13 1.23
CA GLU A 74 3.66 11.57 1.24
C GLU A 74 4.29 12.29 0.04
N ALA A 75 5.47 11.88 -0.38
CA ALA A 75 6.19 12.47 -1.50
C ALA A 75 5.78 11.91 -2.87
N CYS A 76 4.91 10.90 -2.94
CA CYS A 76 4.49 10.27 -4.18
C CYS A 76 3.62 11.24 -5.01
N PRO A 77 4.06 11.66 -6.21
CA PRO A 77 3.37 12.69 -6.98
C PRO A 77 2.06 12.21 -7.62
N GLN A 78 1.84 10.90 -7.72
CA GLN A 78 0.64 10.30 -8.28
C GLN A 78 -0.54 10.33 -7.30
N LEU A 79 -0.29 10.57 -6.00
CA LEU A 79 -1.31 10.52 -4.96
C LEU A 79 -1.79 11.92 -4.60
N ASP A 80 -3.09 12.08 -4.49
CA ASP A 80 -3.70 13.24 -3.84
C ASP A 80 -3.92 12.99 -2.33
N ASP A 81 -4.50 13.95 -1.64
CA ASP A 81 -4.74 13.84 -0.19
C ASP A 81 -5.79 12.78 0.16
N ALA A 82 -6.78 12.57 -0.71
CA ALA A 82 -7.78 11.53 -0.53
C ALA A 82 -7.18 10.14 -0.71
N ASP A 83 -6.29 9.97 -1.68
CA ASP A 83 -5.54 8.74 -1.91
C ASP A 83 -4.64 8.41 -0.72
N ARG A 84 -3.93 9.40 -0.20
CA ARG A 84 -3.10 9.23 1.00
C ARG A 84 -3.90 8.81 2.21
N ALA A 85 -5.06 9.43 2.44
CA ALA A 85 -5.96 9.05 3.53
C ALA A 85 -6.46 7.60 3.39
N GLN A 86 -6.75 7.15 2.18
CA GLN A 86 -7.11 5.76 1.91
C GLN A 86 -5.95 4.81 2.23
N ILE A 87 -4.74 5.10 1.78
CA ILE A 87 -3.56 4.26 2.01
C ILE A 87 -3.23 4.19 3.50
N PHE A 88 -3.20 5.34 4.20
CA PHE A 88 -2.80 5.39 5.60
C PHE A 88 -3.81 4.75 6.55
N GLU A 89 -5.11 4.80 6.24
CA GLU A 89 -6.13 4.35 7.17
C GLU A 89 -7.32 3.64 6.49
N GLY A 90 -7.96 4.28 5.52
CA GLY A 90 -9.24 3.86 4.99
C GLY A 90 -9.26 2.43 4.43
N ASN A 91 -8.23 2.05 3.69
CA ASN A 91 -8.13 0.70 3.13
C ASN A 91 -7.95 -0.36 4.21
N THR A 92 -7.11 -0.09 5.22
CA THR A 92 -6.91 -1.00 6.35
C THR A 92 -8.20 -1.22 7.13
N ARG A 93 -8.97 -0.17 7.41
CA ARG A 93 -10.29 -0.29 8.05
C ARG A 93 -11.25 -1.14 7.23
N ARG A 94 -11.31 -0.93 5.93
CA ARG A 94 -12.16 -1.69 5.02
C ARG A 94 -11.78 -3.17 4.96
N VAL A 95 -10.50 -3.48 4.90
CA VAL A 95 -9.99 -4.87 4.81
C VAL A 95 -10.13 -5.60 6.15
N PHE A 96 -9.85 -4.92 7.25
CA PHE A 96 -9.91 -5.48 8.60
C PHE A 96 -11.15 -4.97 9.37
N SER A 97 -12.34 -5.38 8.91
CA SER A 97 -13.62 -4.93 9.46
C SER A 97 -13.78 -5.11 10.97
N ARG A 98 -13.16 -6.15 11.56
CA ARG A 98 -13.15 -6.35 13.01
C ARG A 98 -12.32 -5.28 13.75
N LEU A 99 -11.23 -4.83 13.14
CA LEU A 99 -10.43 -3.73 13.67
C LEU A 99 -11.25 -2.43 13.61
N ASP A 100 -11.85 -2.16 12.45
CA ASP A 100 -12.68 -0.97 12.26
C ASP A 100 -13.81 -0.90 13.30
N ALA A 101 -14.56 -1.97 13.48
CA ALA A 101 -15.62 -2.03 14.48
C ALA A 101 -15.12 -1.70 15.92
N ARG A 102 -13.91 -2.15 16.28
CA ARG A 102 -13.30 -1.83 17.57
C ARG A 102 -12.87 -0.37 17.69
N LEU A 103 -12.36 0.20 16.61
CA LEU A 103 -11.98 1.61 16.57
C LEU A 103 -13.19 2.51 16.68
N VAL A 104 -14.23 2.24 15.90
CA VAL A 104 -15.52 2.96 15.99
C VAL A 104 -16.12 2.89 17.40
N ALA A 105 -16.12 1.73 18.03
CA ALA A 105 -16.58 1.58 19.40
C ALA A 105 -15.80 2.38 20.45
N ARG A 106 -14.56 2.80 20.11
CA ARG A 106 -13.69 3.67 20.91
C ARG A 106 -13.77 5.14 20.53
N GLY A 107 -14.60 5.50 19.55
CA GLY A 107 -14.73 6.86 19.07
C GLY A 107 -13.60 7.34 18.15
N VAL A 108 -12.92 6.39 17.51
CA VAL A 108 -11.81 6.68 16.59
C VAL A 108 -12.25 6.47 15.14
#